data_04eb6e06f70a2dc2208bbc45626f9290
#
_entry.id   04eb6e06f70a2dc2208bbc45626f9290
#
_cell.length_a   1.000
_cell.length_b   1.000
_cell.length_c   1.000
_cell.angle_alpha   90.00
_cell.angle_beta   90.00
_cell.angle_gamma   90.00
#
_symmetry.space_group_name_H-M   'P 1'
#
loop_
_entity.id
_entity.type
_entity.pdbx_description
1 polymer ?
#
loop_
_entity_poly.entity_id
_entity_poly.type
_entity_poly.pdbx_seq_one_letter_code
_entity_poly.pdbx_strand_id
1 'polypeptide(L)'
;MDDLINERCPECGELLYKKLSVLGVEKLVRVSCSCEQAKEAERIKLYNEEADRRQMEALKKECYSNNLAFSARSLNSANFQPDYYKALKKYCENFEEFKEKKQGLLLYGASGTGKSYAACAVINALIEKRYKAKFYSYNYIINYMTGLLQGKNEFLESLSKFDIIVIDDFACRKHTDFILDLEFDIINAIYENSTVLIITTNNSLEFFSKPKILGEKRINSRILERCYPINTDAAGNIRNKLIKCNFEYLNEFFNLS
;
A
#
# COMPACT_ATOMS: atom_id res chain seq x y z
N MET A 1 -50.39 34.23 -5.66
CA MET A 1 -49.27 33.84 -6.58
C MET A 1 -48.22 34.91 -6.72
N ASP A 2 -48.58 36.15 -6.62
CA ASP A 2 -47.63 37.29 -6.81
C ASP A 2 -46.63 37.44 -5.65
N ASP A 3 -46.95 37.02 -4.45
CA ASP A 3 -46.05 37.08 -3.30
C ASP A 3 -44.85 36.11 -3.40
N LEU A 4 -45.02 34.94 -4.03
CA LEU A 4 -43.95 33.95 -4.21
C LEU A 4 -42.92 34.36 -5.27
N ILE A 5 -43.31 35.16 -6.26
CA ILE A 5 -42.41 35.62 -7.34
C ILE A 5 -41.30 36.53 -6.79
N ASN A 6 -41.58 37.25 -5.72
CA ASN A 6 -40.66 38.20 -5.11
C ASN A 6 -39.93 37.67 -3.89
N GLU A 7 -40.13 36.37 -3.55
CA GLU A 7 -39.46 35.78 -2.41
C GLU A 7 -37.94 35.70 -2.65
N ARG A 8 -37.19 36.24 -1.72
CA ARG A 8 -35.73 36.33 -1.78
C ARG A 8 -35.07 35.53 -0.69
N CYS A 9 -33.91 35.01 -0.99
CA CYS A 9 -33.08 34.38 0.01
C CYS A 9 -32.69 35.40 1.11
N PRO A 10 -32.91 35.06 2.40
CA PRO A 10 -32.58 35.95 3.50
C PRO A 10 -31.06 36.18 3.67
N GLU A 11 -30.22 35.31 3.13
CA GLU A 11 -28.77 35.42 3.26
C GLU A 11 -28.13 36.20 2.08
N CYS A 12 -28.49 35.88 0.83
CA CYS A 12 -27.85 36.50 -0.36
C CYS A 12 -28.74 37.44 -1.15
N GLY A 13 -30.04 37.52 -0.82
CA GLY A 13 -30.99 38.42 -1.50
C GLY A 13 -31.42 37.97 -2.90
N GLU A 14 -30.93 36.85 -3.43
CA GLU A 14 -31.35 36.32 -4.72
C GLU A 14 -32.80 35.83 -4.72
N LEU A 15 -33.47 35.91 -5.87
CA LEU A 15 -34.82 35.40 -6.04
C LEU A 15 -34.84 33.88 -5.93
N LEU A 16 -35.75 33.34 -5.13
CA LEU A 16 -35.91 31.88 -4.91
C LEU A 16 -36.86 31.20 -5.93
N TYR A 17 -37.58 32.02 -6.73
CA TYR A 17 -38.47 31.48 -7.74
C TYR A 17 -38.21 32.13 -9.11
N LYS A 18 -38.28 31.30 -10.16
CA LYS A 18 -38.19 31.73 -11.57
C LYS A 18 -39.34 31.15 -12.39
N LYS A 19 -39.84 31.92 -13.33
CA LYS A 19 -40.78 31.40 -14.33
C LYS A 19 -40.00 30.63 -15.39
N LEU A 20 -40.33 29.37 -15.59
CA LEU A 20 -39.77 28.53 -16.63
C LEU A 20 -40.89 28.04 -17.56
N SER A 21 -40.66 28.16 -18.87
CA SER A 21 -41.58 27.62 -19.88
C SER A 21 -41.19 26.16 -20.18
N VAL A 22 -42.08 25.22 -19.85
CA VAL A 22 -41.92 23.80 -20.12
C VAL A 22 -43.07 23.34 -21.00
N LEU A 23 -42.79 22.92 -22.22
CA LEU A 23 -43.80 22.49 -23.24
C LEU A 23 -44.87 23.56 -23.51
N GLY A 24 -44.48 24.84 -23.56
CA GLY A 24 -45.37 25.93 -23.80
C GLY A 24 -46.24 26.37 -22.61
N VAL A 25 -46.05 25.80 -21.44
CA VAL A 25 -46.72 26.17 -20.19
C VAL A 25 -45.76 26.84 -19.27
N GLU A 26 -46.06 28.07 -18.86
CA GLU A 26 -45.26 28.78 -17.84
C GLU A 26 -45.53 28.20 -16.45
N LYS A 27 -44.46 27.76 -15.77
CA LYS A 27 -44.49 27.29 -14.38
C LYS A 27 -43.54 28.11 -13.54
N LEU A 28 -44.01 28.47 -12.33
CA LEU A 28 -43.17 29.06 -11.31
C LEU A 28 -42.42 27.90 -10.60
N VAL A 29 -41.10 27.92 -10.67
CA VAL A 29 -40.22 26.87 -10.11
C VAL A 29 -39.30 27.50 -9.08
N ARG A 30 -39.19 26.88 -7.91
CA ARG A 30 -38.18 27.24 -6.93
C ARG A 30 -36.80 26.90 -7.47
N VAL A 31 -35.88 27.85 -7.37
CA VAL A 31 -34.48 27.69 -7.77
C VAL A 31 -33.59 27.92 -6.56
N SER A 32 -32.51 27.16 -6.48
CA SER A 32 -31.52 27.36 -5.43
C SER A 32 -30.74 28.64 -5.68
N CYS A 33 -30.62 29.48 -4.69
CA CYS A 33 -29.76 30.66 -4.75
C CYS A 33 -28.27 30.28 -4.67
N SER A 34 -27.39 31.25 -4.93
CA SER A 34 -25.94 31.03 -4.93
C SER A 34 -25.43 30.53 -3.56
N CYS A 35 -25.97 30.99 -2.45
CA CYS A 35 -25.57 30.54 -1.13
C CYS A 35 -26.07 29.12 -0.79
N GLU A 36 -27.26 28.69 -1.23
CA GLU A 36 -27.72 27.30 -1.11
C GLU A 36 -26.86 26.38 -1.96
N GLN A 37 -26.54 26.78 -3.21
CA GLN A 37 -25.65 26.00 -4.08
C GLN A 37 -24.25 25.87 -3.50
N ALA A 38 -23.70 26.95 -2.91
CA ALA A 38 -22.40 26.91 -2.25
C ALA A 38 -22.39 25.93 -1.04
N LYS A 39 -23.41 26.01 -0.18
CA LYS A 39 -23.57 25.10 0.97
C LYS A 39 -23.72 23.64 0.53
N GLU A 40 -24.50 23.39 -0.51
CA GLU A 40 -24.66 22.04 -1.05
C GLU A 40 -23.37 21.50 -1.69
N ALA A 41 -22.65 22.35 -2.43
CA ALA A 41 -21.35 21.98 -3.00
C ALA A 41 -20.33 21.64 -1.89
N GLU A 42 -20.30 22.41 -0.80
CA GLU A 42 -19.45 22.14 0.35
C GLU A 42 -19.86 20.84 1.06
N ARG A 43 -21.15 20.59 1.24
CA ARG A 43 -21.67 19.34 1.81
C ARG A 43 -21.29 18.13 0.98
N ILE A 44 -21.43 18.21 -0.34
CA ILE A 44 -21.02 17.16 -1.28
C ILE A 44 -19.52 16.93 -1.21
N LYS A 45 -18.72 17.98 -1.13
CA LYS A 45 -17.27 17.89 -0.99
C LYS A 45 -16.87 17.15 0.28
N LEU A 46 -17.41 17.54 1.43
CA LEU A 46 -17.15 16.88 2.72
C LEU A 46 -17.58 15.42 2.71
N TYR A 47 -18.74 15.10 2.12
CA TYR A 47 -19.20 13.73 1.98
C TYR A 47 -18.24 12.88 1.14
N ASN A 48 -17.77 13.41 0.01
CA ASN A 48 -16.81 12.72 -0.86
C ASN A 48 -15.46 12.52 -0.17
N GLU A 49 -14.95 13.53 0.55
CA GLU A 49 -13.71 13.42 1.32
C GLU A 49 -13.81 12.34 2.42
N GLU A 50 -14.94 12.24 3.10
CA GLU A 50 -15.19 11.21 4.10
C GLU A 50 -15.32 9.81 3.48
N ALA A 51 -16.01 9.68 2.37
CA ALA A 51 -16.14 8.43 1.63
C ALA A 51 -14.75 7.94 1.13
N ASP A 52 -13.94 8.85 0.60
CA ASP A 52 -12.57 8.56 0.18
C ASP A 52 -11.69 8.12 1.34
N ARG A 53 -11.78 8.77 2.50
CA ARG A 53 -11.05 8.37 3.70
C ARG A 53 -11.43 6.97 4.15
N ARG A 54 -12.74 6.67 4.23
CA ARG A 54 -13.24 5.33 4.62
C ARG A 54 -12.75 4.24 3.67
N GLN A 55 -12.77 4.52 2.36
CA GLN A 55 -12.27 3.58 1.35
C GLN A 55 -10.77 3.33 1.53
N MET A 56 -9.98 4.38 1.79
CA MET A 56 -8.55 4.28 2.03
C MET A 56 -8.23 3.46 3.29
N GLU A 57 -8.95 3.71 4.37
CA GLU A 57 -8.81 2.94 5.62
C GLU A 57 -9.14 1.45 5.40
N ALA A 58 -10.18 1.14 4.60
CA ALA A 58 -10.53 -0.23 4.26
C ALA A 58 -9.43 -0.92 3.48
N LEU A 59 -8.83 -0.27 2.45
CA LEU A 59 -7.71 -0.81 1.69
C LEU A 59 -6.48 -1.07 2.58
N LYS A 60 -6.15 -0.15 3.49
CA LYS A 60 -5.05 -0.33 4.45
C LYS A 60 -5.33 -1.49 5.42
N LYS A 61 -6.55 -1.61 5.92
CA LYS A 61 -6.96 -2.70 6.80
C LYS A 61 -6.87 -4.07 6.09
N GLU A 62 -7.33 -4.16 4.86
CA GLU A 62 -7.22 -5.36 4.03
C GLU A 62 -5.75 -5.72 3.77
N CYS A 63 -4.91 -4.74 3.43
CA CYS A 63 -3.50 -4.91 3.16
C CYS A 63 -2.76 -5.54 4.34
N TYR A 64 -2.92 -4.99 5.54
CA TYR A 64 -2.12 -5.36 6.71
C TYR A 64 -2.79 -6.36 7.67
N SER A 65 -4.00 -6.85 7.35
CA SER A 65 -4.73 -7.83 8.18
C SER A 65 -4.70 -7.48 9.68
N ASN A 66 -5.08 -6.24 10.03
CA ASN A 66 -5.12 -5.68 11.40
C ASN A 66 -3.76 -5.25 12.01
N ASN A 67 -2.62 -5.43 11.35
CA ASN A 67 -1.35 -4.88 11.83
C ASN A 67 -1.13 -3.46 11.28
N LEU A 68 -1.93 -2.51 11.73
CA LEU A 68 -1.93 -1.12 11.25
C LEU A 68 -0.65 -0.34 11.58
N ALA A 69 0.26 -0.88 12.41
CA ALA A 69 1.53 -0.22 12.70
C ALA A 69 2.39 0.08 11.46
N PHE A 70 2.19 -0.68 10.38
CA PHE A 70 2.87 -0.47 9.11
C PHE A 70 2.18 0.57 8.20
N SER A 71 0.92 0.90 8.45
CA SER A 71 0.12 1.80 7.59
C SER A 71 0.55 3.26 7.63
N ALA A 72 1.33 3.66 8.63
CA ALA A 72 1.85 5.03 8.78
C ALA A 72 3.21 5.27 8.11
N ARG A 73 3.82 4.25 7.47
CA ARG A 73 5.15 4.36 6.87
C ARG A 73 5.09 5.06 5.52
N SER A 74 6.02 6.00 5.31
CA SER A 74 6.05 6.84 4.10
C SER A 74 7.46 6.99 3.54
N LEU A 75 7.56 7.04 2.22
CA LEU A 75 8.80 7.38 1.50
C LEU A 75 9.20 8.86 1.66
N ASN A 76 8.30 9.69 2.18
CA ASN A 76 8.52 11.13 2.40
C ASN A 76 8.83 11.47 3.85
N SER A 77 8.96 10.48 4.75
CA SER A 77 9.29 10.76 6.13
C SER A 77 10.66 11.45 6.22
N ALA A 78 10.68 12.62 6.88
CA ALA A 78 11.81 13.54 6.84
C ALA A 78 13.08 13.04 7.53
N ASN A 79 12.97 12.08 8.44
CA ASN A 79 14.06 11.75 9.37
C ASN A 79 15.12 10.80 8.81
N PHE A 80 14.85 10.13 7.69
CA PHE A 80 15.81 9.23 7.06
C PHE A 80 15.41 8.88 5.62
N GLN A 81 16.21 9.30 4.64
CA GLN A 81 16.00 8.98 3.23
C GLN A 81 17.27 8.37 2.62
N PRO A 82 17.44 7.03 2.66
CA PRO A 82 18.51 6.37 1.95
C PRO A 82 18.44 6.64 0.45
N ASP A 83 19.59 6.58 -0.24
CA ASP A 83 19.63 6.86 -1.69
C ASP A 83 18.71 5.96 -2.51
N TYR A 84 18.54 4.70 -2.11
CA TYR A 84 17.62 3.78 -2.79
C TYR A 84 16.15 4.21 -2.72
N TYR A 85 15.75 5.13 -1.81
CA TYR A 85 14.39 5.68 -1.77
C TYR A 85 14.03 6.48 -3.03
N LYS A 86 15.03 7.09 -3.70
CA LYS A 86 14.80 7.77 -4.98
C LYS A 86 14.28 6.79 -6.04
N ALA A 87 14.88 5.59 -6.08
CA ALA A 87 14.43 4.52 -6.98
C ALA A 87 13.02 4.04 -6.63
N LEU A 88 12.72 3.89 -5.31
CA LEU A 88 11.39 3.48 -4.87
C LEU A 88 10.31 4.52 -5.17
N LYS A 89 10.60 5.81 -5.03
CA LYS A 89 9.67 6.89 -5.42
C LYS A 89 9.37 6.83 -6.91
N LYS A 90 10.43 6.73 -7.75
CA LYS A 90 10.27 6.59 -9.21
C LYS A 90 9.49 5.32 -9.58
N TYR A 91 9.69 4.23 -8.87
CA TYR A 91 8.91 2.99 -9.03
C TYR A 91 7.43 3.22 -8.73
N CYS A 92 7.09 3.89 -7.62
CA CYS A 92 5.71 4.21 -7.29
C CYS A 92 5.07 5.18 -8.29
N GLU A 93 5.81 6.15 -8.81
CA GLU A 93 5.32 7.12 -9.79
C GLU A 93 4.90 6.43 -11.10
N ASN A 94 5.67 5.43 -11.55
CA ASN A 94 5.49 4.73 -12.82
C ASN A 94 4.93 3.30 -12.63
N PHE A 95 4.23 3.03 -11.53
CA PHE A 95 3.85 1.67 -11.15
C PHE A 95 2.99 0.96 -12.20
N GLU A 96 2.16 1.66 -12.96
CA GLU A 96 1.35 1.03 -14.03
C GLU A 96 2.22 0.32 -15.06
N GLU A 97 3.31 0.95 -15.50
CA GLU A 97 4.27 0.33 -16.43
C GLU A 97 4.93 -0.92 -15.83
N PHE A 98 5.31 -0.87 -14.54
CA PHE A 98 5.90 -2.02 -13.85
C PHE A 98 4.88 -3.15 -13.64
N LYS A 99 3.61 -2.80 -13.39
CA LYS A 99 2.51 -3.75 -13.26
C LYS A 99 2.25 -4.48 -14.58
N GLU A 100 2.17 -3.75 -15.70
CA GLU A 100 2.03 -4.36 -17.05
C GLU A 100 3.17 -5.32 -17.37
N LYS A 101 4.40 -4.95 -17.01
CA LYS A 101 5.59 -5.79 -17.18
C LYS A 101 5.73 -6.85 -16.08
N LYS A 102 4.85 -6.86 -15.07
CA LYS A 102 4.86 -7.77 -13.93
C LYS A 102 6.19 -7.70 -13.14
N GLN A 103 6.78 -6.51 -13.06
CA GLN A 103 8.08 -6.26 -12.46
C GLN A 103 7.93 -5.74 -11.03
N GLY A 104 8.44 -6.51 -10.09
CA GLY A 104 8.51 -6.18 -8.67
C GLY A 104 9.92 -5.82 -8.21
N LEU A 105 10.14 -5.91 -6.89
CA LEU A 105 11.41 -5.51 -6.26
C LEU A 105 11.90 -6.60 -5.30
N LEU A 106 13.22 -6.83 -5.28
CA LEU A 106 13.92 -7.63 -4.30
C LEU A 106 14.81 -6.71 -3.45
N LEU A 107 14.33 -6.31 -2.26
CA LEU A 107 15.10 -5.49 -1.32
C LEU A 107 15.96 -6.41 -0.45
N TYR A 108 17.27 -6.41 -0.67
CA TYR A 108 18.18 -7.28 0.06
C TYR A 108 19.30 -6.49 0.77
N GLY A 109 19.90 -7.11 1.79
CA GLY A 109 21.00 -6.52 2.55
C GLY A 109 20.90 -6.82 4.04
N ALA A 110 21.83 -6.29 4.83
CA ALA A 110 21.95 -6.55 6.26
C ALA A 110 20.71 -6.17 7.06
N SER A 111 20.57 -6.75 8.24
CA SER A 111 19.47 -6.39 9.15
C SER A 111 19.58 -4.92 9.60
N GLY A 112 18.45 -4.26 9.72
CA GLY A 112 18.38 -2.87 10.20
C GLY A 112 18.57 -1.79 9.12
N THR A 113 18.73 -2.14 7.84
CA THR A 113 18.88 -1.20 6.70
C THR A 113 17.57 -0.57 6.23
N GLY A 114 16.43 -0.92 6.84
CA GLY A 114 15.14 -0.29 6.54
C GLY A 114 14.31 -0.99 5.45
N LYS A 115 14.64 -2.21 5.01
CA LYS A 115 13.93 -2.96 3.94
C LYS A 115 12.43 -3.08 4.16
N SER A 116 12.03 -3.61 5.33
CA SER A 116 10.61 -3.78 5.69
C SER A 116 9.88 -2.43 5.74
N TYR A 117 10.54 -1.39 6.25
CA TYR A 117 10.00 -0.03 6.24
C TYR A 117 9.77 0.46 4.81
N ALA A 118 10.76 0.30 3.96
CA ALA A 118 10.72 0.72 2.56
C ALA A 118 9.61 -0.01 1.78
N ALA A 119 9.49 -1.33 1.94
CA ALA A 119 8.43 -2.12 1.31
C ALA A 119 7.03 -1.65 1.75
N CYS A 120 6.83 -1.40 3.06
CA CYS A 120 5.57 -0.83 3.57
C CYS A 120 5.31 0.57 3.02
N ALA A 121 6.33 1.42 2.90
CA ALA A 121 6.18 2.77 2.38
C ALA A 121 5.81 2.78 0.89
N VAL A 122 6.36 1.85 0.09
CA VAL A 122 5.95 1.62 -1.31
C VAL A 122 4.49 1.21 -1.38
N ILE A 123 4.07 0.20 -0.60
CA ILE A 123 2.67 -0.24 -0.58
C ILE A 123 1.73 0.90 -0.20
N ASN A 124 2.06 1.67 0.83
CA ASN A 124 1.21 2.78 1.26
C ASN A 124 1.04 3.83 0.15
N ALA A 125 2.13 4.17 -0.55
CA ALA A 125 2.07 5.07 -1.70
C ALA A 125 1.21 4.50 -2.86
N LEU A 126 1.21 3.18 -3.07
CA LEU A 126 0.39 2.51 -4.08
C LEU A 126 -1.08 2.40 -3.65
N ILE A 127 -1.36 2.16 -2.36
CA ILE A 127 -2.73 2.20 -1.82
C ILE A 127 -3.35 3.59 -1.99
N GLU A 128 -2.57 4.67 -1.81
CA GLU A 128 -3.01 6.05 -2.08
C GLU A 128 -3.40 6.25 -3.55
N LYS A 129 -2.82 5.48 -4.46
CA LYS A 129 -3.19 5.41 -5.88
C LYS A 129 -4.29 4.38 -6.18
N ARG A 130 -4.95 3.81 -5.15
CA ARG A 130 -6.06 2.84 -5.24
C ARG A 130 -5.67 1.45 -5.73
N TYR A 131 -4.39 1.07 -5.73
CA TYR A 131 -4.00 -0.30 -5.99
C TYR A 131 -4.32 -1.20 -4.79
N LYS A 132 -4.79 -2.41 -5.07
CA LYS A 132 -5.02 -3.45 -4.06
C LYS A 132 -3.70 -4.09 -3.69
N ALA A 133 -3.29 -3.93 -2.46
CA ALA A 133 -2.02 -4.43 -1.97
C ALA A 133 -2.21 -5.42 -0.82
N LYS A 134 -1.28 -6.36 -0.65
CA LYS A 134 -1.23 -7.27 0.49
C LYS A 134 0.18 -7.39 1.05
N PHE A 135 0.28 -7.31 2.37
CA PHE A 135 1.52 -7.50 3.10
C PHE A 135 1.46 -8.78 3.92
N TYR A 136 2.42 -9.67 3.67
CA TYR A 136 2.64 -10.86 4.46
C TYR A 136 4.05 -10.84 5.06
N SER A 137 4.20 -11.17 6.35
CA SER A 137 5.50 -11.64 6.80
C SER A 137 5.69 -13.08 6.33
N TYR A 138 6.89 -13.45 5.94
CA TYR A 138 7.20 -14.81 5.48
C TYR A 138 6.79 -15.86 6.52
N ASN A 139 7.10 -15.61 7.79
CA ASN A 139 6.73 -16.55 8.85
C ASN A 139 5.22 -16.74 8.98
N TYR A 140 4.45 -15.65 8.79
CA TYR A 140 2.99 -15.74 8.87
C TYR A 140 2.41 -16.56 7.72
N ILE A 141 2.83 -16.31 6.48
CA ILE A 141 2.27 -17.01 5.32
C ILE A 141 2.63 -18.50 5.33
N ILE A 142 3.86 -18.86 5.72
CA ILE A 142 4.28 -20.26 5.86
C ILE A 142 3.51 -20.97 6.98
N ASN A 143 3.37 -20.33 8.16
CA ASN A 143 2.58 -20.93 9.26
C ASN A 143 1.11 -21.07 8.89
N TYR A 144 0.53 -20.08 8.19
CA TYR A 144 -0.83 -20.16 7.72
C TYR A 144 -1.04 -21.32 6.77
N MET A 145 -0.20 -21.45 5.74
CA MET A 145 -0.23 -22.56 4.79
C MET A 145 0.01 -23.92 5.44
N THR A 146 0.90 -24.00 6.41
CA THR A 146 1.16 -25.23 7.18
C THR A 146 -0.05 -25.66 8.00
N GLY A 147 -0.78 -24.70 8.60
CA GLY A 147 -1.97 -24.95 9.42
C GLY A 147 -3.24 -25.29 8.63
N LEU A 148 -3.25 -25.08 7.33
CA LEU A 148 -4.41 -25.39 6.49
C LEU A 148 -4.47 -26.90 6.19
N LEU A 149 -5.48 -27.55 6.73
CA LEU A 149 -5.81 -28.95 6.37
C LEU A 149 -6.50 -29.04 5.00
N GLN A 150 -7.32 -28.03 4.70
CA GLN A 150 -8.05 -27.83 3.43
C GLN A 150 -7.99 -26.34 3.07
N GLY A 151 -8.30 -25.99 1.81
CA GLY A 151 -8.38 -24.60 1.40
C GLY A 151 -7.04 -23.97 0.97
N LYS A 152 -5.99 -24.76 0.77
CA LYS A 152 -4.69 -24.25 0.25
C LYS A 152 -4.84 -23.63 -1.13
N ASN A 153 -5.59 -24.31 -2.02
CA ASN A 153 -5.80 -23.83 -3.38
C ASN A 153 -6.60 -22.53 -3.39
N GLU A 154 -7.66 -22.43 -2.59
CA GLU A 154 -8.47 -21.23 -2.47
C GLU A 154 -7.64 -20.05 -1.92
N PHE A 155 -6.71 -20.32 -1.00
CA PHE A 155 -5.78 -19.30 -0.55
C PHE A 155 -4.84 -18.85 -1.67
N LEU A 156 -4.21 -19.77 -2.41
CA LEU A 156 -3.32 -19.45 -3.52
C LEU A 156 -4.06 -18.70 -4.63
N GLU A 157 -5.27 -19.09 -4.97
CA GLU A 157 -6.13 -18.38 -5.91
C GLU A 157 -6.47 -16.97 -5.42
N SER A 158 -6.66 -16.79 -4.11
CA SER A 158 -6.97 -15.49 -3.52
C SER A 158 -5.86 -14.45 -3.69
N LEU A 159 -4.63 -14.87 -3.95
CA LEU A 159 -3.48 -13.98 -4.19
C LEU A 159 -3.66 -13.17 -5.48
N SER A 160 -4.42 -13.70 -6.46
CA SER A 160 -4.75 -13.00 -7.71
C SER A 160 -5.62 -11.75 -7.53
N LYS A 161 -6.26 -11.57 -6.36
CA LYS A 161 -7.10 -10.41 -6.06
C LYS A 161 -6.31 -9.12 -5.85
N PHE A 162 -4.99 -9.23 -5.67
CA PHE A 162 -4.11 -8.12 -5.37
C PHE A 162 -3.29 -7.72 -6.58
N ASP A 163 -3.11 -6.42 -6.77
CA ASP A 163 -2.21 -5.86 -7.77
C ASP A 163 -0.75 -6.08 -7.39
N ILE A 164 -0.47 -6.03 -6.08
CA ILE A 164 0.86 -6.18 -5.53
C ILE A 164 0.84 -6.91 -4.17
N ILE A 165 1.82 -7.80 -4.00
CA ILE A 165 2.03 -8.52 -2.74
C ILE A 165 3.46 -8.27 -2.25
N VAL A 166 3.60 -8.01 -0.94
CA VAL A 166 4.90 -8.02 -0.26
C VAL A 166 5.02 -9.27 0.57
N ILE A 167 6.17 -9.95 0.45
CA ILE A 167 6.62 -10.99 1.38
C ILE A 167 7.85 -10.47 2.11
N ASP A 168 7.67 -10.16 3.39
CA ASP A 168 8.71 -9.57 4.24
C ASP A 168 9.52 -10.64 4.97
N ASP A 169 10.84 -10.44 5.10
CA ASP A 169 11.80 -11.37 5.70
C ASP A 169 11.80 -12.76 5.04
N PHE A 170 11.76 -12.81 3.69
CA PHE A 170 11.74 -14.04 2.90
C PHE A 170 12.96 -14.93 3.20
N ALA A 171 12.71 -16.26 3.26
CA ALA A 171 13.72 -17.29 3.49
C ALA A 171 14.54 -17.10 4.78
N CYS A 172 13.91 -16.59 5.86
CA CYS A 172 14.55 -16.42 7.18
C CYS A 172 14.62 -17.73 8.01
N ARG A 173 14.05 -18.83 7.53
CA ARG A 173 14.05 -20.15 8.18
C ARG A 173 14.97 -21.14 7.48
N LYS A 174 15.32 -22.24 8.17
CA LYS A 174 15.94 -23.39 7.51
C LYS A 174 14.93 -24.00 6.54
N HIS A 175 15.37 -24.22 5.32
CA HIS A 175 14.58 -24.91 4.31
C HIS A 175 14.54 -26.42 4.63
N THR A 176 13.34 -26.94 4.76
CA THR A 176 13.04 -28.37 4.65
C THR A 176 12.32 -28.57 3.32
N ASP A 177 12.29 -29.78 2.80
CA ASP A 177 11.59 -30.06 1.52
C ASP A 177 10.14 -29.59 1.58
N PHE A 178 9.46 -29.79 2.70
CA PHE A 178 8.09 -29.33 2.90
C PHE A 178 7.96 -27.80 2.86
N ILE A 179 8.89 -27.06 3.46
CA ILE A 179 8.89 -25.58 3.40
C ILE A 179 9.16 -25.08 1.98
N LEU A 180 10.08 -25.73 1.27
CA LEU A 180 10.38 -25.41 -0.12
C LEU A 180 9.18 -25.64 -1.05
N ASP A 181 8.41 -26.70 -0.84
CA ASP A 181 7.19 -26.94 -1.59
C ASP A 181 6.15 -25.84 -1.35
N LEU A 182 5.96 -25.41 -0.09
CA LEU A 182 5.06 -24.30 0.23
C LEU A 182 5.53 -22.97 -0.37
N GLU A 183 6.83 -22.67 -0.28
CA GLU A 183 7.42 -21.47 -0.92
C GLU A 183 7.21 -21.50 -2.43
N PHE A 184 7.44 -22.66 -3.04
CA PHE A 184 7.23 -22.84 -4.47
C PHE A 184 5.77 -22.58 -4.86
N ASP A 185 4.82 -23.16 -4.13
CA ASP A 185 3.40 -22.98 -4.40
C ASP A 185 2.99 -21.50 -4.32
N ILE A 186 3.44 -20.78 -3.26
CA ILE A 186 3.15 -19.37 -3.07
C ILE A 186 3.76 -18.52 -4.19
N ILE A 187 5.06 -18.68 -4.45
CA ILE A 187 5.77 -17.89 -5.46
C ILE A 187 5.23 -18.21 -6.86
N ASN A 188 4.92 -19.48 -7.13
CA ASN A 188 4.33 -19.90 -8.39
C ASN A 188 2.93 -19.30 -8.62
N ALA A 189 2.08 -19.32 -7.60
CA ALA A 189 0.73 -18.70 -7.70
C ALA A 189 0.82 -17.19 -8.00
N ILE A 190 1.71 -16.46 -7.33
CA ILE A 190 1.94 -15.04 -7.59
C ILE A 190 2.47 -14.82 -9.02
N TYR A 191 3.41 -15.67 -9.45
CA TYR A 191 4.02 -15.61 -10.79
C TYR A 191 2.99 -15.86 -11.89
N GLU A 192 2.15 -16.88 -11.78
CA GLU A 192 1.12 -17.25 -12.77
C GLU A 192 0.00 -16.21 -12.83
N ASN A 193 -0.44 -15.71 -11.68
CA ASN A 193 -1.51 -14.71 -11.59
C ASN A 193 -1.09 -13.31 -12.05
N SER A 194 0.17 -13.11 -12.40
CA SER A 194 0.67 -11.82 -12.86
C SER A 194 0.63 -10.71 -11.80
N THR A 195 0.50 -11.09 -10.53
CA THR A 195 0.58 -10.17 -9.40
C THR A 195 2.01 -9.69 -9.22
N VAL A 196 2.20 -8.40 -8.99
CA VAL A 196 3.52 -7.83 -8.73
C VAL A 196 4.02 -8.27 -7.35
N LEU A 197 5.30 -8.66 -7.27
CA LEU A 197 5.89 -9.19 -6.05
C LEU A 197 7.01 -8.26 -5.53
N ILE A 198 6.92 -7.88 -4.26
CA ILE A 198 8.04 -7.28 -3.54
C ILE A 198 8.50 -8.26 -2.46
N ILE A 199 9.80 -8.50 -2.44
CA ILE A 199 10.44 -9.35 -1.42
C ILE A 199 11.43 -8.50 -0.63
N THR A 200 11.43 -8.66 0.69
CA THR A 200 12.54 -8.22 1.53
C THR A 200 13.26 -9.42 2.10
N THR A 201 14.59 -9.36 2.20
CA THR A 201 15.39 -10.47 2.73
C THR A 201 16.73 -10.01 3.30
N ASN A 202 17.27 -10.75 4.26
CA ASN A 202 18.62 -10.58 4.76
C ASN A 202 19.64 -11.43 3.98
N ASN A 203 19.17 -12.30 3.09
CA ASN A 203 20.05 -13.09 2.24
C ASN A 203 20.71 -12.21 1.17
N SER A 204 21.93 -12.54 0.78
CA SER A 204 22.64 -11.85 -0.29
C SER A 204 22.05 -12.17 -1.66
N LEU A 205 22.36 -11.35 -2.67
CA LEU A 205 21.97 -11.64 -4.05
C LEU A 205 22.55 -12.98 -4.55
N GLU A 206 23.71 -13.38 -4.00
CA GLU A 206 24.34 -14.67 -4.31
C GLU A 206 23.48 -15.87 -3.90
N PHE A 207 22.74 -15.78 -2.80
CA PHE A 207 21.78 -16.81 -2.38
C PHE A 207 20.74 -17.08 -3.49
N PHE A 208 20.25 -16.06 -4.16
CA PHE A 208 19.28 -16.21 -5.24
C PHE A 208 19.92 -16.66 -6.55
N SER A 209 21.14 -16.20 -6.87
CA SER A 209 21.81 -16.49 -8.13
C SER A 209 22.55 -17.83 -8.15
N LYS A 210 22.96 -18.35 -6.96
CA LYS A 210 23.68 -19.61 -6.80
C LYS A 210 22.98 -20.56 -5.83
N PRO A 211 21.77 -21.02 -6.14
CA PRO A 211 21.02 -21.94 -5.29
C PRO A 211 21.75 -23.27 -5.14
N LYS A 212 21.67 -23.85 -3.93
CA LYS A 212 22.37 -25.11 -3.59
C LYS A 212 21.59 -26.34 -3.98
N ILE A 213 20.27 -26.25 -3.99
CA ILE A 213 19.37 -27.38 -4.27
C ILE A 213 18.35 -27.02 -5.36
N LEU A 214 17.79 -28.04 -6.01
CA LEU A 214 16.88 -27.86 -7.13
C LEU A 214 15.60 -27.07 -6.75
N GLY A 215 15.05 -27.29 -5.56
CA GLY A 215 13.88 -26.55 -5.06
C GLY A 215 14.13 -25.05 -5.00
N GLU A 216 15.23 -24.64 -4.38
CA GLU A 216 15.65 -23.22 -4.33
C GLU A 216 15.84 -22.66 -5.75
N LYS A 217 16.43 -23.41 -6.67
CA LYS A 217 16.65 -22.97 -8.05
C LYS A 217 15.35 -22.58 -8.74
N ARG A 218 14.29 -23.38 -8.54
CA ARG A 218 12.97 -23.13 -9.15
C ARG A 218 12.31 -21.87 -8.58
N ILE A 219 12.41 -21.66 -7.28
CA ILE A 219 11.87 -20.47 -6.59
C ILE A 219 12.66 -19.23 -6.99
N ASN A 220 13.99 -19.28 -6.83
CA ASN A 220 14.88 -18.15 -7.04
C ASN A 220 14.87 -17.66 -8.49
N SER A 221 14.73 -18.57 -9.47
CA SER A 221 14.65 -18.16 -10.88
C SER A 221 13.40 -17.31 -11.15
N ARG A 222 12.23 -17.65 -10.57
CA ARG A 222 11.01 -16.86 -10.70
C ARG A 222 11.14 -15.50 -10.02
N ILE A 223 11.76 -15.48 -8.83
CA ILE A 223 11.98 -14.24 -8.09
C ILE A 223 12.89 -13.31 -8.88
N LEU A 224 14.04 -13.80 -9.40
CA LEU A 224 14.98 -12.98 -10.15
C LEU A 224 14.44 -12.54 -11.52
N GLU A 225 13.55 -13.30 -12.12
CA GLU A 225 12.87 -12.91 -13.36
C GLU A 225 11.90 -11.75 -13.13
N ARG A 226 11.19 -11.76 -11.98
CA ARG A 226 10.10 -10.81 -11.68
C ARG A 226 10.51 -9.65 -10.80
N CYS A 227 11.60 -9.75 -10.05
CA CYS A 227 11.96 -8.76 -9.04
C CYS A 227 13.33 -8.14 -9.34
N TYR A 228 13.34 -6.82 -9.53
CA TYR A 228 14.58 -6.08 -9.67
C TYR A 228 15.31 -5.97 -8.32
N PRO A 229 16.58 -6.40 -8.23
CA PRO A 229 17.32 -6.40 -6.98
C PRO A 229 17.81 -4.99 -6.61
N ILE A 230 17.51 -4.57 -5.37
CA ILE A 230 17.98 -3.32 -4.78
C ILE A 230 18.76 -3.64 -3.51
N ASN A 231 20.07 -3.31 -3.51
CA ASN A 231 20.89 -3.42 -2.32
C ASN A 231 20.60 -2.25 -1.37
N THR A 232 20.35 -2.58 -0.09
CA THR A 232 20.05 -1.59 0.95
C THR A 232 21.21 -1.34 1.91
N ASP A 233 22.36 -2.01 1.75
CA ASP A 233 23.48 -1.96 2.69
C ASP A 233 24.12 -0.56 2.79
N ALA A 234 24.11 0.21 1.70
CA ALA A 234 24.62 1.59 1.69
C ALA A 234 23.91 2.52 2.68
N ALA A 235 22.68 2.17 3.10
CA ALA A 235 21.94 2.91 4.14
C ALA A 235 22.57 2.78 5.55
N GLY A 236 23.39 1.74 5.76
CA GLY A 236 23.90 1.36 7.08
C GLY A 236 22.78 0.89 8.01
N ASN A 237 23.10 0.65 9.25
CA ASN A 237 22.13 0.19 10.24
C ASN A 237 21.31 1.37 10.81
N ILE A 238 20.14 1.60 10.21
CA ILE A 238 19.18 2.64 10.59
C ILE A 238 18.61 2.37 11.99
N ARG A 239 18.34 1.11 12.30
CA ARG A 239 17.80 0.70 13.60
C ARG A 239 18.73 1.11 14.74
N ASN A 240 20.04 0.88 14.59
CA ASN A 240 21.03 1.29 15.59
C ASN A 240 21.10 2.81 15.73
N LYS A 241 20.98 3.58 14.64
CA LYS A 241 20.93 5.04 14.70
C LYS A 241 19.71 5.51 15.49
N LEU A 242 18.53 4.94 15.23
CA LEU A 242 17.29 5.27 15.95
C LEU A 242 17.37 4.89 17.44
N ILE A 243 17.93 3.71 17.76
CA ILE A 243 18.14 3.26 19.13
C ILE A 243 19.04 4.26 19.85
N LYS A 244 20.15 4.68 19.24
CA LYS A 244 21.08 5.64 19.83
C LYS A 244 20.41 6.99 20.12
N CYS A 245 19.69 7.55 19.16
CA CYS A 245 18.92 8.79 19.37
C CYS A 245 17.88 8.65 20.49
N ASN A 246 17.18 7.51 20.57
CA ASN A 246 16.21 7.27 21.64
C ASN A 246 16.87 7.18 23.02
N PHE A 247 18.03 6.53 23.11
CA PHE A 247 18.78 6.48 24.36
C PHE A 247 19.31 7.85 24.78
N GLU A 248 19.84 8.65 23.86
CA GLU A 248 20.25 10.02 24.11
C GLU A 248 19.08 10.85 24.65
N TYR A 249 17.92 10.81 23.99
CA TYR A 249 16.71 11.50 24.47
C TYR A 249 16.25 11.04 25.86
N LEU A 250 16.25 9.73 26.14
CA LEU A 250 15.85 9.19 27.44
C LEU A 250 16.85 9.53 28.53
N ASN A 251 18.15 9.52 28.22
CA ASN A 251 19.17 9.94 29.17
C ASN A 251 19.01 11.41 29.56
N GLU A 252 18.75 12.30 28.58
CA GLU A 252 18.45 13.70 28.86
C GLU A 252 17.17 13.84 29.69
N PHE A 253 16.11 13.10 29.33
CA PHE A 253 14.84 13.15 30.06
C PHE A 253 14.93 12.69 31.51
N PHE A 254 15.71 11.62 31.76
CA PHE A 254 15.89 11.07 33.10
C PHE A 254 17.09 11.70 33.87
N ASN A 255 17.80 12.66 33.28
CA ASN A 255 19.04 13.26 33.83
C ASN A 255 20.07 12.19 34.20
N LEU A 256 20.20 11.13 33.40
CA LEU A 256 21.21 10.09 33.56
C LEU A 256 22.42 10.46 32.70
N SER A 257 23.53 10.77 33.34
CA SER A 257 24.82 11.06 32.68
C SER A 257 25.60 9.78 32.38
#